data_fa8b426590ec036b56852026f96dae77
#
_entry.id   fa8b426590ec036b56852026f96dae77
#
_cell.length_a   1.000
_cell.length_b   1.000
_cell.length_c   1.000
_cell.angle_alpha   90.00
_cell.angle_beta   90.00
_cell.angle_gamma   90.00
#
_symmetry.space_group_name_H-M   'P 1'
#
loop_
_entity.id
_entity.type
_entity.pdbx_description
1 polymer ?
#
loop_
_entity_poly.entity_id
_entity_poly.type
_entity_poly.pdbx_seq_one_letter_code
_entity_poly.pdbx_strand_id
1 'polypeptide(L)'
;MGGPGSGKSEVVDGLSLKALGLKLVNTDSAFEKGLKKAGLSLDLSKNDPKDYDPIRARAKEVTKIGMDMYMDGRLGLIFDTTSANDSKIQAYKKNLDVLGYESKMIYVQTSLKNAQSRNQARPRKVPPEIVTQDWNKSNANAIKLQKMFGRDFIKIENDDTLNALKKKTNGLYGKLMSWTGVFPNNKVAIAWKERELHLKKTK
;
A
#
# COMPACT_ATOMS: atom_id res chain seq x y z
N MET A 1 -0.88 4.23 -2.19
CA MET A 1 -2.35 4.14 -1.95
C MET A 1 -3.12 4.76 -3.10
N GLY A 2 -4.46 4.60 -3.19
CA GLY A 2 -5.31 5.12 -4.29
C GLY A 2 -6.54 4.24 -4.46
N GLY A 3 -7.51 4.65 -5.30
CA GLY A 3 -8.71 3.87 -5.58
C GLY A 3 -8.46 2.51 -6.23
N PRO A 4 -9.49 1.65 -6.32
CA PRO A 4 -9.41 0.42 -7.12
C PRO A 4 -9.06 0.76 -8.57
N GLY A 5 -8.29 -0.08 -9.25
CA GLY A 5 -7.90 0.15 -10.65
C GLY A 5 -6.97 1.32 -10.92
N SER A 6 -6.48 2.03 -9.87
CA SER A 6 -5.58 3.19 -10.06
C SER A 6 -4.17 2.84 -10.53
N GLY A 7 -3.76 1.57 -10.51
CA GLY A 7 -2.40 1.14 -10.92
C GLY A 7 -1.37 1.17 -9.79
N LYS A 8 -1.81 1.02 -8.54
CA LYS A 8 -0.90 0.98 -7.37
C LYS A 8 0.18 -0.08 -7.49
N SER A 9 -0.18 -1.28 -7.93
CA SER A 9 0.75 -2.41 -8.04
C SER A 9 1.85 -2.13 -9.05
N GLU A 10 1.52 -1.55 -10.21
CA GLU A 10 2.50 -1.12 -11.20
C GLU A 10 3.45 -0.06 -10.65
N VAL A 11 2.95 0.86 -9.80
CA VAL A 11 3.81 1.86 -9.14
C VAL A 11 4.73 1.18 -8.12
N VAL A 12 4.22 0.25 -7.30
CA VAL A 12 5.04 -0.50 -6.32
C VAL A 12 6.14 -1.29 -7.02
N ASP A 13 5.80 -1.97 -8.12
CA ASP A 13 6.76 -2.78 -8.87
C ASP A 13 7.76 -1.88 -9.65
N GLY A 14 7.29 -0.80 -10.27
CA GLY A 14 8.13 0.16 -10.97
C GLY A 14 9.10 0.93 -10.07
N LEU A 15 8.76 1.12 -8.80
CA LEU A 15 9.64 1.72 -7.80
C LEU A 15 10.65 0.72 -7.20
N SER A 16 10.56 -0.57 -7.52
CA SER A 16 11.46 -1.62 -7.02
C SER A 16 11.71 -1.61 -5.50
N LEU A 17 10.75 -1.10 -4.73
CA LEU A 17 10.91 -0.88 -3.28
C LEU A 17 11.19 -2.19 -2.52
N LYS A 18 10.71 -3.32 -3.03
CA LYS A 18 10.99 -4.64 -2.46
C LYS A 18 12.47 -5.00 -2.53
N ALA A 19 13.17 -4.54 -3.57
CA ALA A 19 14.62 -4.76 -3.71
C ALA A 19 15.43 -3.99 -2.65
N LEU A 20 14.85 -2.94 -2.04
CA LEU A 20 15.43 -2.22 -0.91
C LEU A 20 15.19 -2.92 0.45
N GLY A 21 14.65 -4.13 0.44
CA GLY A 21 14.33 -4.88 1.68
C GLY A 21 13.00 -4.51 2.31
N LEU A 22 12.22 -3.58 1.73
CA LEU A 22 10.91 -3.20 2.25
C LEU A 22 9.90 -4.35 2.09
N LYS A 23 9.11 -4.61 3.12
CA LYS A 23 8.13 -5.68 3.18
C LYS A 23 6.76 -5.20 2.73
N LEU A 24 6.16 -5.90 1.77
CA LEU A 24 4.83 -5.58 1.26
C LEU A 24 3.75 -6.06 2.22
N VAL A 25 2.92 -5.13 2.68
CA VAL A 25 1.70 -5.39 3.44
C VAL A 25 0.51 -5.20 2.50
N ASN A 26 0.01 -6.31 1.97
CA ASN A 26 -1.12 -6.37 1.04
C ASN A 26 -1.92 -7.66 1.26
N THR A 27 -3.23 -7.53 1.47
CA THR A 27 -4.13 -8.66 1.70
C THR A 27 -4.51 -9.41 0.41
N ASP A 28 -4.38 -8.77 -0.74
CA ASP A 28 -4.89 -9.29 -2.02
C ASP A 28 -4.26 -10.64 -2.39
N SER A 29 -2.94 -10.79 -2.23
CA SER A 29 -2.25 -12.05 -2.56
C SER A 29 -2.73 -13.23 -1.72
N ALA A 30 -2.90 -13.04 -0.42
CA ALA A 30 -3.42 -14.07 0.49
C ALA A 30 -4.89 -14.40 0.16
N PHE A 31 -5.69 -13.38 -0.16
CA PHE A 31 -7.08 -13.54 -0.53
C PHE A 31 -7.24 -14.32 -1.84
N GLU A 32 -6.49 -13.96 -2.89
CA GLU A 32 -6.52 -14.66 -4.18
C GLU A 32 -6.09 -16.13 -4.07
N LYS A 33 -5.05 -16.41 -3.26
CA LYS A 33 -4.64 -17.78 -2.97
C LYS A 33 -5.75 -18.55 -2.25
N GLY A 34 -6.44 -17.92 -1.31
CA GLY A 34 -7.56 -18.52 -0.60
C GLY A 34 -8.73 -18.85 -1.52
N LEU A 35 -9.11 -17.93 -2.42
CA LEU A 35 -10.16 -18.16 -3.42
C LEU A 35 -9.83 -19.36 -4.33
N LYS A 36 -8.61 -19.38 -4.87
CA LYS A 36 -8.15 -20.51 -5.72
C LYS A 36 -8.20 -21.84 -4.99
N LYS A 37 -7.75 -21.87 -3.71
CA LYS A 37 -7.78 -23.09 -2.89
C LYS A 37 -9.20 -23.59 -2.62
N ALA A 38 -10.15 -22.67 -2.49
CA ALA A 38 -11.58 -22.98 -2.31
C ALA A 38 -12.33 -23.29 -3.63
N GLY A 39 -11.66 -23.24 -4.79
CA GLY A 39 -12.28 -23.43 -6.09
C GLY A 39 -13.19 -22.27 -6.52
N LEU A 40 -13.08 -21.11 -5.88
CA LEU A 40 -13.90 -19.94 -6.16
C LEU A 40 -13.30 -19.09 -7.29
N SER A 41 -14.19 -18.42 -8.03
CA SER A 41 -13.79 -17.51 -9.09
C SER A 41 -13.02 -16.31 -8.55
N LEU A 42 -12.01 -15.85 -9.26
CA LEU A 42 -11.38 -14.55 -8.98
C LEU A 42 -12.28 -13.37 -9.39
N ASP A 43 -13.26 -13.59 -10.25
CA ASP A 43 -14.32 -12.63 -10.51
C ASP A 43 -15.36 -12.72 -9.38
N LEU A 44 -15.29 -11.75 -8.46
CA LEU A 44 -16.12 -11.77 -7.25
C LEU A 44 -17.61 -11.62 -7.55
N SER A 45 -17.99 -11.11 -8.73
CA SER A 45 -19.39 -11.03 -9.13
C SER A 45 -20.04 -12.41 -9.39
N LYS A 46 -19.19 -13.44 -9.52
CA LYS A 46 -19.61 -14.83 -9.78
C LYS A 46 -19.69 -15.69 -8.53
N ASN A 47 -19.38 -15.14 -7.37
CA ASN A 47 -19.39 -15.84 -6.07
C ASN A 47 -20.42 -15.21 -5.14
N ASP A 48 -21.03 -16.01 -4.27
CA ASP A 48 -21.79 -15.47 -3.13
C ASP A 48 -20.81 -14.84 -2.12
N PRO A 49 -21.08 -13.62 -1.61
CA PRO A 49 -20.30 -13.03 -0.52
C PRO A 49 -20.06 -13.95 0.67
N LYS A 50 -21.06 -14.78 1.03
CA LYS A 50 -20.95 -15.75 2.13
C LYS A 50 -19.83 -16.75 1.95
N ASP A 51 -19.49 -17.11 0.70
CA ASP A 51 -18.44 -18.09 0.39
C ASP A 51 -17.05 -17.48 0.51
N TYR A 52 -16.87 -16.21 0.10
CA TYR A 52 -15.55 -15.59 0.09
C TYR A 52 -15.25 -14.67 1.29
N ASP A 53 -16.24 -14.24 2.06
CA ASP A 53 -16.01 -13.36 3.24
C ASP A 53 -15.18 -14.03 4.33
N PRO A 54 -15.37 -15.33 4.67
CA PRO A 54 -14.46 -16.03 5.59
C PRO A 54 -13.03 -16.08 5.10
N ILE A 55 -12.84 -16.31 3.78
CA ILE A 55 -11.52 -16.33 3.15
C ILE A 55 -10.86 -14.95 3.22
N ARG A 56 -11.64 -13.90 2.99
CA ARG A 56 -11.20 -12.51 3.11
C ARG A 56 -10.79 -12.17 4.55
N ALA A 57 -11.59 -12.61 5.54
CA ALA A 57 -11.28 -12.42 6.95
C ALA A 57 -9.95 -13.10 7.31
N ARG A 58 -9.76 -14.36 6.90
CA ARG A 58 -8.51 -15.09 7.11
C ARG A 58 -7.31 -14.43 6.43
N ALA A 59 -7.48 -13.94 5.21
CA ALA A 59 -6.43 -13.21 4.50
C ALA A 59 -6.02 -11.92 5.23
N LYS A 60 -6.97 -11.19 5.81
CA LYS A 60 -6.69 -10.00 6.65
C LYS A 60 -5.90 -10.37 7.91
N GLU A 61 -6.29 -11.46 8.58
CA GLU A 61 -5.61 -11.95 9.79
C GLU A 61 -4.16 -12.34 9.50
N VAL A 62 -3.91 -13.14 8.48
CA VAL A 62 -2.55 -13.53 8.05
C VAL A 62 -1.71 -12.31 7.68
N THR A 63 -2.30 -11.35 6.97
CA THR A 63 -1.62 -10.10 6.62
C THR A 63 -1.26 -9.28 7.87
N LYS A 64 -2.16 -9.25 8.86
CA LYS A 64 -1.90 -8.55 10.14
C LYS A 64 -0.76 -9.21 10.90
N ILE A 65 -0.77 -10.53 11.04
CA ILE A 65 0.32 -11.28 11.71
C ILE A 65 1.67 -10.98 11.03
N GLY A 66 1.73 -11.05 9.69
CA GLY A 66 2.95 -10.71 8.95
C GLY A 66 3.40 -9.27 9.17
N MET A 67 2.47 -8.32 9.19
CA MET A 67 2.77 -6.91 9.48
C MET A 67 3.33 -6.72 10.88
N ASP A 68 2.73 -7.36 11.89
CA ASP A 68 3.19 -7.29 13.29
C ASP A 68 4.63 -7.84 13.40
N MET A 69 4.93 -9.00 12.80
CA MET A 69 6.28 -9.57 12.76
C MET A 69 7.30 -8.64 12.07
N TYR A 70 6.91 -7.95 10.99
CA TYR A 70 7.78 -6.98 10.33
C TYR A 70 8.07 -5.76 11.20
N MET A 71 7.05 -5.28 11.94
CA MET A 71 7.22 -4.17 12.88
C MET A 71 8.09 -4.55 14.09
N ASP A 72 7.93 -5.76 14.62
CA ASP A 72 8.79 -6.30 15.69
C ASP A 72 10.25 -6.38 15.23
N GLY A 73 10.48 -6.79 13.98
CA GLY A 73 11.80 -6.81 13.35
C GLY A 73 12.32 -5.44 12.89
N ARG A 74 11.57 -4.35 13.10
CA ARG A 74 11.91 -2.99 12.64
C ARG A 74 12.20 -2.91 11.15
N LEU A 75 11.52 -3.71 10.33
CA LEU A 75 11.71 -3.74 8.88
C LEU A 75 10.95 -2.59 8.23
N GLY A 76 11.48 -2.07 7.11
CA GLY A 76 10.76 -1.10 6.29
C GLY A 76 9.50 -1.73 5.66
N LEU A 77 8.43 -0.95 5.53
CA LEU A 77 7.10 -1.43 5.13
C LEU A 77 6.57 -0.69 3.89
N ILE A 78 5.86 -1.43 3.04
CA ILE A 78 5.05 -0.89 1.94
C ILE A 78 3.60 -1.28 2.21
N PHE A 79 2.73 -0.31 2.49
CA PHE A 79 1.29 -0.54 2.59
C PHE A 79 0.63 -0.32 1.23
N ASP A 80 0.29 -1.41 0.53
CA ASP A 80 -0.50 -1.37 -0.70
C ASP A 80 -1.97 -1.62 -0.35
N THR A 81 -2.73 -0.54 -0.22
CA THR A 81 -4.15 -0.57 0.14
C THR A 81 -4.92 0.57 -0.54
N THR A 82 -6.24 0.44 -0.60
CA THR A 82 -7.10 1.54 -1.04
C THR A 82 -7.15 2.64 0.03
N SER A 83 -7.33 3.89 -0.40
CA SER A 83 -7.53 5.03 0.49
C SER A 83 -9.00 5.29 0.85
N ALA A 84 -9.87 4.31 0.63
CA ALA A 84 -11.30 4.42 0.93
C ALA A 84 -11.61 4.53 2.44
N ASN A 85 -10.71 4.07 3.30
CA ASN A 85 -10.85 4.15 4.76
C ASN A 85 -9.72 5.01 5.34
N ASP A 86 -9.96 6.31 5.50
CA ASP A 86 -9.00 7.28 6.01
C ASP A 86 -8.69 7.07 7.50
N SER A 87 -9.67 6.68 8.32
CA SER A 87 -9.45 6.44 9.75
C SER A 87 -8.48 5.29 10.01
N LYS A 88 -8.52 4.23 9.19
CA LYS A 88 -7.55 3.14 9.24
C LYS A 88 -6.14 3.62 8.90
N ILE A 89 -6.01 4.49 7.90
CA ILE A 89 -4.71 5.06 7.51
C ILE A 89 -4.16 5.96 8.61
N GLN A 90 -5.02 6.77 9.24
CA GLN A 90 -4.65 7.60 10.39
C GLN A 90 -4.13 6.76 11.55
N ALA A 91 -4.84 5.68 11.89
CA ALA A 91 -4.44 4.76 12.95
C ALA A 91 -3.08 4.11 12.65
N TYR A 92 -2.86 3.65 11.41
CA TYR A 92 -1.56 3.09 11.01
C TYR A 92 -0.45 4.13 11.13
N LYS A 93 -0.65 5.35 10.60
CA LYS A 93 0.35 6.40 10.70
C LYS A 93 0.69 6.71 12.15
N LYS A 94 -0.31 6.91 13.02
CA LYS A 94 -0.12 7.17 14.44
C LYS A 94 0.70 6.07 15.13
N ASN A 95 0.35 4.81 14.90
CA ASN A 95 1.08 3.69 15.49
C ASN A 95 2.53 3.60 14.99
N LEU A 96 2.74 3.81 13.70
CA LEU A 96 4.08 3.82 13.10
C LEU A 96 4.94 4.98 13.63
N ASP A 97 4.36 6.17 13.79
CA ASP A 97 5.05 7.33 14.36
C ASP A 97 5.51 7.05 15.80
N VAL A 98 4.66 6.42 16.63
CA VAL A 98 5.01 6.00 18.01
C VAL A 98 6.15 4.98 18.03
N LEU A 99 6.20 4.08 17.04
CA LEU A 99 7.28 3.11 16.89
C LEU A 99 8.56 3.72 16.28
N GLY A 100 8.54 4.97 15.87
CA GLY A 100 9.68 5.66 15.28
C GLY A 100 9.79 5.57 13.76
N TYR A 101 8.78 5.02 13.08
CA TYR A 101 8.78 5.01 11.62
C TYR A 101 8.50 6.40 11.04
N GLU A 102 9.20 6.74 9.99
CA GLU A 102 8.88 7.87 9.12
C GLU A 102 8.07 7.35 7.92
N SER A 103 6.95 8.01 7.61
CA SER A 103 6.00 7.53 6.61
C SER A 103 5.88 8.51 5.46
N LYS A 104 5.93 8.01 4.23
CA LYS A 104 5.59 8.77 3.02
C LYS A 104 4.38 8.14 2.35
N MET A 105 3.53 8.98 1.78
CA MET A 105 2.38 8.52 1.01
C MET A 105 2.59 8.78 -0.47
N ILE A 106 2.48 7.72 -1.28
CA ILE A 106 2.32 7.81 -2.73
C ILE A 106 0.85 7.54 -3.02
N TYR A 107 0.14 8.56 -3.46
CA TYR A 107 -1.27 8.49 -3.84
C TYR A 107 -1.38 8.41 -5.36
N VAL A 108 -1.89 7.27 -5.85
CA VAL A 108 -2.07 7.02 -7.28
C VAL A 108 -3.53 7.32 -7.65
N GLN A 109 -3.74 8.35 -8.44
CA GLN A 109 -5.05 8.77 -8.92
C GLN A 109 -5.26 8.35 -10.38
N THR A 110 -6.48 8.00 -10.73
CA THR A 110 -6.92 7.74 -12.11
C THR A 110 -8.38 8.14 -12.25
N SER A 111 -8.86 8.36 -13.47
CA SER A 111 -10.28 8.59 -13.75
C SER A 111 -11.12 7.34 -13.43
N LEU A 112 -12.39 7.54 -13.10
CA LEU A 112 -13.31 6.43 -12.84
C LEU A 112 -13.43 5.50 -14.06
N LYS A 113 -13.45 6.06 -15.27
CA LYS A 113 -13.49 5.30 -16.53
C LYS A 113 -12.31 4.34 -16.63
N ASN A 114 -11.08 4.82 -16.39
CA ASN A 114 -9.89 4.00 -16.44
C ASN A 114 -9.84 2.98 -15.28
N ALA A 115 -10.31 3.36 -14.10
CA ALA A 115 -10.41 2.44 -12.95
C ALA A 115 -11.32 1.25 -13.26
N GLN A 116 -12.50 1.50 -13.83
CA GLN A 116 -13.45 0.47 -14.22
C GLN A 116 -12.92 -0.40 -15.35
N SER A 117 -12.36 0.21 -16.42
CA SER A 117 -11.76 -0.52 -17.54
C SER A 117 -10.66 -1.47 -17.06
N ARG A 118 -9.73 -0.99 -16.23
CA ARG A 118 -8.65 -1.81 -15.66
C ARG A 118 -9.16 -2.90 -14.72
N ASN A 119 -10.25 -2.64 -13.96
CA ASN A 119 -10.89 -3.66 -13.14
C ASN A 119 -11.46 -4.80 -13.99
N GLN A 120 -12.06 -4.49 -15.13
CA GLN A 120 -12.60 -5.51 -16.05
C GLN A 120 -11.50 -6.32 -16.76
N ALA A 121 -10.34 -5.70 -17.04
CA ALA A 121 -9.24 -6.36 -17.73
C ALA A 121 -8.41 -7.31 -16.85
N ARG A 122 -8.46 -7.17 -15.52
CA ARG A 122 -7.67 -8.01 -14.61
C ARG A 122 -8.37 -9.32 -14.23
N PRO A 123 -7.62 -10.38 -13.86
CA PRO A 123 -8.22 -11.65 -13.44
C PRO A 123 -9.15 -11.52 -12.23
N ARG A 124 -8.72 -10.81 -11.19
CA ARG A 124 -9.56 -10.54 -10.00
C ARG A 124 -10.40 -9.30 -10.23
N LYS A 125 -11.68 -9.53 -10.51
CA LYS A 125 -12.66 -8.46 -10.74
C LYS A 125 -13.44 -8.17 -9.46
N VAL A 126 -13.74 -6.91 -9.27
CA VAL A 126 -14.62 -6.40 -8.21
C VAL A 126 -15.88 -5.87 -8.89
N PRO A 127 -17.06 -6.04 -8.31
CA PRO A 127 -18.30 -5.47 -8.85
C PRO A 127 -18.16 -3.97 -9.17
N PRO A 128 -18.63 -3.49 -10.32
CA PRO A 128 -18.43 -2.11 -10.77
C PRO A 128 -18.94 -1.05 -9.79
N GLU A 129 -20.03 -1.33 -9.09
CA GLU A 129 -20.60 -0.46 -8.07
C GLU A 129 -19.65 -0.29 -6.87
N ILE A 130 -18.97 -1.35 -6.45
CA ILE A 130 -17.95 -1.30 -5.38
C ILE A 130 -16.73 -0.50 -5.84
N VAL A 131 -16.30 -0.69 -7.11
CA VAL A 131 -15.20 0.12 -7.69
C VAL A 131 -15.56 1.60 -7.65
N THR A 132 -16.78 1.95 -8.06
CA THR A 132 -17.24 3.35 -8.06
C THR A 132 -17.31 3.92 -6.65
N GLN A 133 -17.88 3.16 -5.70
CA GLN A 133 -17.97 3.59 -4.30
C GLN A 133 -16.60 3.84 -3.67
N ASP A 134 -15.67 2.88 -3.83
CA ASP A 134 -14.32 2.98 -3.26
C ASP A 134 -13.48 4.04 -3.98
N TRP A 135 -13.70 4.26 -5.28
CA TRP A 135 -13.06 5.33 -6.04
C TRP A 135 -13.50 6.70 -5.50
N ASN A 136 -14.81 6.91 -5.30
CA ASN A 136 -15.36 8.14 -4.72
C ASN A 136 -14.80 8.41 -3.32
N LYS A 137 -14.83 7.41 -2.43
CA LYS A 137 -14.27 7.50 -1.07
C LYS A 137 -12.78 7.83 -1.10
N SER A 138 -12.02 7.17 -1.96
CA SER A 138 -10.56 7.39 -2.07
C SER A 138 -10.24 8.82 -2.52
N ASN A 139 -10.97 9.38 -3.48
CA ASN A 139 -10.75 10.75 -3.93
C ASN A 139 -11.21 11.78 -2.88
N ALA A 140 -12.34 11.56 -2.22
CA ALA A 140 -12.79 12.43 -1.13
C ALA A 140 -11.77 12.47 0.03
N ASN A 141 -11.13 11.33 0.34
CA ASN A 141 -10.13 11.25 1.38
C ASN A 141 -8.76 11.83 0.98
N ALA A 142 -8.47 11.98 -0.32
CA ALA A 142 -7.17 12.45 -0.80
C ALA A 142 -6.74 13.79 -0.18
N ILE A 143 -7.68 14.75 -0.04
CA ILE A 143 -7.41 16.07 0.56
C ILE A 143 -7.02 15.93 2.04
N LYS A 144 -7.72 15.08 2.80
CA LYS A 144 -7.41 14.83 4.21
C LYS A 144 -6.05 14.17 4.35
N LEU A 145 -5.76 13.20 3.51
CA LEU A 145 -4.48 12.49 3.49
C LEU A 145 -3.33 13.40 3.10
N GLN A 146 -3.53 14.30 2.13
CA GLN A 146 -2.55 15.31 1.77
C GLN A 146 -2.23 16.24 2.94
N LYS A 147 -3.24 16.70 3.69
CA LYS A 147 -3.03 17.51 4.90
C LYS A 147 -2.25 16.73 5.97
N MET A 148 -2.57 15.43 6.16
CA MET A 148 -1.94 14.57 7.16
C MET A 148 -0.46 14.30 6.87
N PHE A 149 -0.11 14.04 5.61
CA PHE A 149 1.26 13.72 5.20
C PHE A 149 2.08 14.95 4.80
N GLY A 150 1.42 16.09 4.51
CA GLY A 150 2.09 17.34 4.15
C GLY A 150 3.07 17.17 3.00
N ARG A 151 4.33 17.56 3.20
CA ARG A 151 5.42 17.41 2.20
C ARG A 151 5.76 15.96 1.83
N ASP A 152 5.33 15.00 2.65
CA ASP A 152 5.55 13.57 2.45
C ASP A 152 4.39 12.91 1.67
N PHE A 153 3.44 13.71 1.16
CA PHE A 153 2.40 13.27 0.24
C PHE A 153 2.83 13.50 -1.21
N ILE A 154 2.90 12.41 -1.97
CA ILE A 154 3.27 12.45 -3.40
C ILE A 154 2.07 11.94 -4.20
N LYS A 155 1.56 12.76 -5.10
CA LYS A 155 0.47 12.40 -6.01
C LYS A 155 1.04 11.96 -7.36
N ILE A 156 0.54 10.84 -7.87
CA ILE A 156 0.82 10.35 -9.23
C ILE A 156 -0.51 10.24 -9.97
N GLU A 157 -0.65 10.97 -11.06
CA GLU A 157 -1.76 10.82 -11.99
C GLU A 157 -1.44 9.72 -13.00
N ASN A 158 -2.33 8.73 -13.10
CA ASN A 158 -2.17 7.53 -13.91
C ASN A 158 -3.36 7.32 -14.86
N ASP A 159 -3.64 8.34 -15.68
CA ASP A 159 -4.60 8.24 -16.79
C ASP A 159 -3.93 8.01 -18.14
N ASP A 160 -2.62 8.13 -18.18
CA ASP A 160 -1.78 7.98 -19.37
C ASP A 160 -1.40 6.51 -19.65
N THR A 161 -0.52 6.34 -20.62
CA THR A 161 0.05 5.04 -20.99
C THR A 161 0.97 4.48 -19.91
N LEU A 162 1.22 3.16 -19.96
CA LEU A 162 2.17 2.49 -19.06
C LEU A 162 3.58 3.09 -19.14
N ASN A 163 4.01 3.53 -20.33
CA ASN A 163 5.31 4.17 -20.52
C ASN A 163 5.40 5.53 -19.80
N ALA A 164 4.32 6.32 -19.81
CA ALA A 164 4.25 7.57 -19.06
C ALA A 164 4.31 7.31 -17.55
N LEU A 165 3.61 6.28 -17.06
CA LEU A 165 3.69 5.86 -15.65
C LEU A 165 5.12 5.44 -15.27
N LYS A 166 5.79 4.64 -16.09
CA LYS A 166 7.20 4.24 -15.88
C LYS A 166 8.14 5.44 -15.77
N LYS A 167 7.98 6.47 -16.62
CA LYS A 167 8.76 7.71 -16.51
C LYS A 167 8.53 8.42 -15.18
N LYS A 168 7.27 8.54 -14.75
CA LYS A 168 6.89 9.15 -13.45
C LYS A 168 7.49 8.37 -12.28
N THR A 169 7.45 7.04 -12.30
CA THR A 169 8.02 6.18 -11.25
C THR A 169 9.55 6.25 -11.21
N ASN A 170 10.22 6.26 -12.36
CA ASN A 170 11.68 6.41 -12.43
C ASN A 170 12.14 7.75 -11.82
N GLY A 171 11.44 8.86 -12.11
CA GLY A 171 11.73 10.16 -11.51
C GLY A 171 11.53 10.18 -9.99
N LEU A 172 10.61 9.36 -9.47
CA LEU A 172 10.34 9.26 -8.05
C LEU A 172 11.33 8.33 -7.33
N TYR A 173 11.84 7.30 -8.01
CA TYR A 173 12.76 6.31 -7.43
C TYR A 173 13.98 6.97 -6.77
N GLY A 174 14.67 7.90 -7.46
CA GLY A 174 15.82 8.61 -6.92
C GLY A 174 15.51 9.39 -5.63
N LYS A 175 14.32 10.02 -5.56
CA LYS A 175 13.86 10.72 -4.35
C LYS A 175 13.61 9.76 -3.18
N LEU A 176 13.05 8.59 -3.45
CA LEU A 176 12.82 7.58 -2.41
C LEU A 176 14.14 6.95 -1.95
N MET A 177 15.07 6.69 -2.86
CA MET A 177 16.42 6.21 -2.53
C MET A 177 17.15 7.19 -1.63
N SER A 178 17.17 8.48 -1.96
CA SER A 178 17.81 9.50 -1.11
C SER A 178 17.14 9.57 0.28
N TRP A 179 15.83 9.44 0.35
CA TRP A 179 15.11 9.43 1.62
C TRP A 179 15.46 8.22 2.50
N THR A 180 15.61 7.02 1.94
CA THR A 180 15.97 5.82 2.73
C THR A 180 17.40 5.90 3.30
N GLY A 181 18.28 6.72 2.72
CA GLY A 181 19.64 6.96 3.20
C GLY A 181 19.77 8.03 4.28
N VAL A 182 18.73 8.81 4.53
CA VAL A 182 18.77 9.90 5.53
C VAL A 182 18.67 9.33 6.95
N PHE A 183 19.41 9.95 7.88
CA PHE A 183 19.28 9.64 9.31
C PHE A 183 17.89 10.06 9.80
N PRO A 184 17.20 9.23 10.60
CA PRO A 184 15.84 9.54 11.03
C PRO A 184 15.79 10.79 11.93
N ASN A 185 14.70 11.55 11.83
CA ASN A 185 14.43 12.71 12.69
C ASN A 185 13.58 12.35 13.93
N ASN A 186 12.93 11.18 13.92
CA ASN A 186 12.13 10.71 15.04
C ASN A 186 13.03 10.25 16.19
N LYS A 187 12.82 10.80 17.41
CA LYS A 187 13.64 10.50 18.60
C LYS A 187 13.69 8.99 18.93
N VAL A 188 12.57 8.28 18.76
CA VAL A 188 12.51 6.82 19.01
C VAL A 188 13.39 6.06 18.00
N ALA A 189 13.35 6.45 16.74
CA ALA A 189 14.18 5.87 15.70
C ALA A 189 15.67 6.18 15.91
N ILE A 190 16.00 7.39 16.31
CA ILE A 190 17.38 7.81 16.64
C ILE A 190 17.94 6.92 17.76
N ALA A 191 17.24 6.85 18.88
CA ALA A 191 17.67 6.06 20.04
C ALA A 191 17.82 4.57 19.70
N TRP A 192 16.90 4.01 18.90
CA TRP A 192 17.00 2.63 18.44
C TRP A 192 18.24 2.42 17.55
N LYS A 193 18.46 3.30 16.57
CA LYS A 193 19.58 3.21 15.64
C LYS A 193 20.94 3.33 16.36
N GLU A 194 21.06 4.25 17.30
CA GLU A 194 22.27 4.43 18.11
C GLU A 194 22.57 3.15 18.92
N ARG A 195 21.57 2.57 19.56
CA ARG A 195 21.71 1.30 20.28
C ARG A 195 22.19 0.17 19.36
N GLU A 196 21.58 0.00 18.18
CA GLU A 196 21.97 -1.05 17.23
C GLU A 196 23.40 -0.86 16.69
N LEU A 197 23.81 0.39 16.45
CA LEU A 197 25.18 0.72 16.05
C LEU A 197 26.19 0.43 17.16
N HIS A 198 25.84 0.70 18.41
CA HIS A 198 26.67 0.35 19.56
C HIS A 198 26.86 -1.16 19.67
N LEU A 199 25.78 -1.95 19.61
CA LEU A 199 25.82 -3.42 19.68
C LEU A 199 26.64 -4.05 18.54
N LYS A 200 26.71 -3.43 17.37
CA LYS A 200 27.54 -3.91 16.26
C LYS A 200 29.03 -3.65 16.45
N LYS A 201 29.40 -2.62 17.22
CA LYS A 201 30.81 -2.30 17.49
C LYS A 201 31.40 -3.15 18.63
N THR A 202 30.55 -3.76 19.44
CA THR A 202 30.95 -4.58 20.58
C THR A 202 30.97 -6.09 20.28
N LYS A 203 30.62 -6.47 19.07
CA LYS A 203 30.77 -7.82 18.49
C LYS A 203 31.99 -7.90 17.57
#